data_7d7499525f0912504211a4f375769c64
#
_entry.id   7d7499525f0912504211a4f375769c64
#
_cell.length_a   1.000
_cell.length_b   1.000
_cell.length_c   1.000
_cell.angle_alpha   90.00
_cell.angle_beta   90.00
_cell.angle_gamma   90.00
#
_symmetry.space_group_name_H-M   'P 1'
#
loop_
_entity.id
_entity.type
_entity.pdbx_description
1 polymer ?
#
loop_
_entity_poly.entity_id
_entity_poly.type
_entity_poly.pdbx_seq_one_letter_code
_entity_poly.pdbx_strand_id
1 'polypeptide(L)'
;MNKSGQSMAEAGCRKPRFAHRSVTVLALGMLVASCSALTSVKDTMLGTSSSGSPVEGFLGGVAADEPRAVLAGRQVLASGGNAADAATAVAFALSVTLPSRAGLGGGGACVAYFGGSKAPNGGAAEAVMFVPPAADGGGRAADRPAEVPMLARGMFLLQARYGSRQIESLIAPAEQMARFGVPASRALTRDITEVSGPLFADPAARAVFGPGGAPLAEGSPLLQPELGATLAQLRVAGVGDLHLGGLAKRVVQGSPVAGGPISLADLRAALPTLAATIDLEAGNDIVSFLPPPADGGLAAAAAFQTLWQGRRNGVSLDVAGARADAVAARWRSGGGDPMSLLREQLPAASLPALPASTSFVTLDRYGNSVSCALSMNNLFGTGRMLPGMGFLIGASPRSISPPLLSAAIAWNKPTNAFRAAVSGSGQQGAALAVGAGMADALRSEQGPIAPAPEPGRANVITCGSYLPSDSGSCRWQTDPRGAGLAVGSN
;
A
#
# COMPACT_ATOMS: atom_id res chain seq x y z
N MET A 1 32.36 50.96 51.70
CA MET A 1 32.48 50.43 53.11
C MET A 1 32.45 48.92 52.99
N ASN A 2 33.58 48.43 53.26
CA ASN A 2 34.01 47.26 54.04
C ASN A 2 33.58 45.90 53.57
N LYS A 3 34.56 45.15 53.02
CA LYS A 3 35.56 44.24 53.67
C LYS A 3 34.83 42.98 54.16
N SER A 4 35.22 41.77 53.93
CA SER A 4 36.48 41.03 53.81
C SER A 4 36.09 39.56 53.68
N GLY A 5 36.74 38.63 53.08
CA GLY A 5 38.12 38.29 53.03
C GLY A 5 38.28 36.78 53.23
N GLN A 6 39.06 36.16 52.39
CA GLN A 6 40.04 35.10 52.68
C GLN A 6 39.55 33.81 53.39
N SER A 7 39.99 32.62 53.07
CA SER A 7 41.36 32.13 52.86
C SER A 7 41.37 30.68 52.35
N MET A 8 42.34 30.41 51.54
CA MET A 8 43.01 29.18 51.16
C MET A 8 43.23 28.16 52.28
N ALA A 9 43.25 26.88 51.95
CA ALA A 9 44.34 26.00 52.39
C ALA A 9 44.42 24.76 51.47
N GLU A 10 45.58 24.65 50.84
CA GLU A 10 46.15 23.43 50.25
C GLU A 10 46.54 22.43 51.31
N ALA A 11 46.63 21.18 50.98
CA ALA A 11 47.61 20.15 51.34
C ALA A 11 46.96 18.78 51.16
N GLY A 12 47.50 17.78 50.54
CA GLY A 12 48.84 17.37 50.28
C GLY A 12 48.84 15.91 49.89
N CYS A 13 49.63 15.63 48.94
CA CYS A 13 49.96 14.31 48.37
C CYS A 13 50.40 13.26 49.41
N ARG A 14 49.94 12.04 49.35
CA ARG A 14 50.72 10.83 49.64
C ARG A 14 50.20 9.59 48.97
N LYS A 15 51.01 8.99 48.06
CA LYS A 15 50.99 7.59 47.70
C LYS A 15 51.57 6.74 48.81
N PRO A 16 51.12 5.50 48.95
CA PRO A 16 52.08 4.42 49.02
C PRO A 16 51.83 3.29 48.02
N ARG A 17 52.93 2.63 47.74
CA ARG A 17 53.14 1.46 46.85
C ARG A 17 52.70 0.18 47.54
N PHE A 18 52.62 -0.84 46.64
CA PHE A 18 52.73 -2.31 46.76
C PHE A 18 51.43 -3.05 46.51
N ALA A 19 51.38 -3.74 45.47
CA ALA A 19 51.93 -5.01 44.97
C ALA A 19 51.04 -6.23 45.24
N HIS A 20 50.84 -6.98 44.17
CA HIS A 20 50.25 -8.34 44.14
C HIS A 20 48.76 -8.50 44.32
N ARG A 21 48.11 -8.66 43.16
CA ARG A 21 47.05 -9.69 42.94
C ARG A 21 46.64 -9.68 41.47
N SER A 22 47.50 -10.25 40.61
CA SER A 22 47.23 -10.41 39.17
C SER A 22 46.91 -11.85 38.83
N VAL A 23 46.03 -12.54 39.57
CA VAL A 23 45.66 -13.92 39.27
C VAL A 23 44.15 -14.18 39.24
N THR A 24 43.33 -13.26 39.80
CA THR A 24 41.86 -13.52 39.95
C THR A 24 40.99 -12.99 38.82
N VAL A 25 41.50 -12.20 37.86
CA VAL A 25 40.70 -11.57 36.79
C VAL A 25 40.62 -12.48 35.56
N LEU A 26 41.52 -13.45 35.35
CA LEU A 26 41.46 -14.36 34.20
C LEU A 26 40.41 -15.49 34.33
N ALA A 27 40.02 -15.85 35.55
CA ALA A 27 39.05 -16.92 35.77
C ALA A 27 37.59 -16.48 35.62
N LEU A 28 37.26 -15.17 35.76
CA LEU A 28 35.93 -14.64 35.63
C LEU A 28 35.56 -14.29 34.16
N GLY A 29 36.54 -14.06 33.31
CA GLY A 29 36.35 -13.79 31.89
C GLY A 29 35.98 -15.06 31.04
N MET A 30 36.40 -16.25 31.50
CA MET A 30 36.09 -17.50 30.79
C MET A 30 34.70 -18.08 31.14
N LEU A 31 34.09 -17.66 32.25
CA LEU A 31 32.73 -18.10 32.63
C LEU A 31 31.62 -17.35 31.92
N VAL A 32 31.88 -16.15 31.40
CA VAL A 32 30.87 -15.35 30.65
C VAL A 32 30.86 -15.77 29.16
N ALA A 33 31.97 -16.22 28.60
CA ALA A 33 32.07 -16.70 27.22
C ALA A 33 31.38 -18.05 26.98
N SER A 34 31.22 -18.89 28.03
CA SER A 34 30.58 -20.21 27.92
C SER A 34 29.05 -20.16 27.98
N CYS A 35 28.42 -19.08 28.48
CA CYS A 35 26.95 -18.97 28.46
C CYS A 35 26.39 -18.57 27.11
N SER A 36 27.15 -17.87 26.26
CA SER A 36 26.68 -17.46 24.91
C SER A 36 26.69 -18.63 23.91
N ALA A 37 27.59 -19.62 24.12
CA ALA A 37 27.66 -20.80 23.26
C ALA A 37 26.60 -21.87 23.58
N LEU A 38 26.09 -21.89 24.82
CA LEU A 38 25.06 -22.83 25.24
C LEU A 38 23.65 -22.41 24.81
N THR A 39 23.39 -21.10 24.61
CA THR A 39 22.12 -20.62 24.08
C THR A 39 21.97 -20.91 22.58
N SER A 40 23.05 -20.81 21.80
CA SER A 40 22.99 -21.10 20.35
C SER A 40 22.82 -22.59 20.03
N VAL A 41 23.30 -23.49 20.90
CA VAL A 41 23.15 -24.96 20.73
C VAL A 41 21.75 -25.43 21.13
N LYS A 42 21.09 -24.74 22.08
CA LYS A 42 19.73 -25.05 22.52
C LYS A 42 18.68 -24.69 21.46
N ASP A 43 18.87 -23.58 20.74
CA ASP A 43 17.98 -23.18 19.66
C ASP A 43 18.08 -24.07 18.41
N THR A 44 19.23 -24.68 18.16
CA THR A 44 19.44 -25.60 17.03
C THR A 44 18.91 -27.01 17.27
N MET A 45 18.80 -27.45 18.54
CA MET A 45 18.36 -28.82 18.86
C MET A 45 16.88 -28.96 19.25
N LEU A 46 16.18 -27.87 19.57
CA LEU A 46 14.79 -27.92 20.06
C LEU A 46 13.74 -27.51 19.04
N GLY A 47 14.12 -27.20 17.78
CA GLY A 47 13.14 -26.88 16.73
C GLY A 47 12.14 -25.78 17.13
N THR A 48 12.48 -24.91 18.09
CA THR A 48 11.69 -23.73 18.38
C THR A 48 11.82 -22.79 17.21
N SER A 49 10.74 -22.57 16.51
CA SER A 49 10.57 -21.56 15.48
C SER A 49 11.20 -20.24 15.99
N SER A 50 12.45 -19.98 15.61
CA SER A 50 13.06 -18.69 15.87
C SER A 50 12.26 -17.70 15.05
N SER A 51 11.53 -16.83 15.71
CA SER A 51 11.22 -15.52 15.13
C SER A 51 12.59 -14.92 14.81
N GLY A 52 13.04 -15.08 13.54
CA GLY A 52 14.38 -14.71 13.12
C GLY A 52 14.62 -13.24 13.47
N SER A 53 15.73 -12.96 14.12
CA SER A 53 16.15 -11.58 14.32
C SER A 53 16.34 -10.93 12.95
N PRO A 54 15.90 -9.69 12.74
CA PRO A 54 16.04 -9.02 11.46
C PRO A 54 17.52 -8.96 11.07
N VAL A 55 17.81 -9.25 9.81
CA VAL A 55 19.17 -9.17 9.26
C VAL A 55 19.64 -7.72 9.36
N GLU A 56 20.82 -7.51 9.93
CA GLU A 56 21.41 -6.18 10.08
C GLU A 56 21.62 -5.56 8.69
N GLY A 57 21.14 -4.31 8.50
CA GLY A 57 21.19 -3.60 7.23
C GLY A 57 20.00 -3.82 6.29
N PHE A 58 19.23 -4.88 6.43
CA PHE A 58 18.03 -5.10 5.64
C PHE A 58 16.85 -4.25 6.15
N LEU A 59 16.28 -3.43 5.29
CA LEU A 59 15.16 -2.52 5.62
C LEU A 59 13.81 -2.99 5.09
N GLY A 60 13.82 -3.90 4.12
CA GLY A 60 12.65 -4.24 3.32
C GLY A 60 12.61 -3.49 1.99
N GLY A 61 11.43 -3.34 1.40
CA GLY A 61 11.28 -2.69 0.11
C GLY A 61 9.87 -2.19 -0.21
N VAL A 62 9.79 -1.41 -1.28
CA VAL A 62 8.55 -0.82 -1.82
C VAL A 62 8.56 -0.95 -3.33
N ALA A 63 7.42 -1.35 -3.91
CA ALA A 63 7.19 -1.34 -5.35
C ALA A 63 5.84 -0.65 -5.64
N ALA A 64 5.79 0.29 -6.57
CA ALA A 64 4.56 1.00 -6.94
C ALA A 64 4.63 1.56 -8.36
N ASP A 65 3.47 1.94 -8.91
CA ASP A 65 3.35 2.52 -10.26
C ASP A 65 3.92 3.94 -10.37
N GLU A 66 4.30 4.58 -9.24
CA GLU A 66 4.78 5.96 -9.21
C GLU A 66 6.04 6.10 -8.36
N PRO A 67 7.16 6.59 -8.93
CA PRO A 67 8.47 6.58 -8.28
C PRO A 67 8.58 7.41 -6.99
N ARG A 68 7.92 8.58 -6.92
CA ARG A 68 8.01 9.47 -5.75
C ARG A 68 7.29 8.88 -4.54
N ALA A 69 6.18 8.19 -4.79
CA ALA A 69 5.47 7.46 -3.74
C ALA A 69 6.32 6.30 -3.18
N VAL A 70 7.05 5.58 -4.03
CA VAL A 70 8.02 4.56 -3.59
C VAL A 70 9.08 5.15 -2.66
N LEU A 71 9.65 6.30 -3.02
CA LEU A 71 10.67 6.95 -2.20
C LEU A 71 10.12 7.40 -0.84
N ALA A 72 8.85 7.85 -0.77
CA ALA A 72 8.19 8.18 0.50
C ALA A 72 8.06 6.94 1.40
N GLY A 73 7.60 5.82 0.86
CA GLY A 73 7.51 4.55 1.60
C GLY A 73 8.88 4.04 2.07
N ARG A 74 9.89 4.09 1.18
CA ARG A 74 11.26 3.72 1.53
C ARG A 74 11.83 4.56 2.68
N GLN A 75 11.57 5.88 2.67
CA GLN A 75 12.00 6.78 3.75
C GLN A 75 11.40 6.37 5.09
N VAL A 76 10.14 5.95 5.11
CA VAL A 76 9.48 5.44 6.32
C VAL A 76 10.16 4.15 6.81
N LEU A 77 10.44 3.19 5.93
CA LEU A 77 11.17 1.97 6.29
C LEU A 77 12.58 2.30 6.83
N ALA A 78 13.30 3.22 6.18
CA ALA A 78 14.63 3.66 6.59
C ALA A 78 14.64 4.34 7.96
N SER A 79 13.55 5.03 8.33
CA SER A 79 13.40 5.63 9.66
C SER A 79 12.85 4.65 10.72
N GLY A 80 12.74 3.36 10.39
CA GLY A 80 12.32 2.30 11.31
C GLY A 80 10.80 2.14 11.45
N GLY A 81 10.01 2.66 10.50
CA GLY A 81 8.59 2.31 10.35
C GLY A 81 8.44 0.89 9.80
N ASN A 82 7.26 0.30 9.95
CA ASN A 82 6.93 -1.02 9.43
C ASN A 82 6.22 -0.95 8.07
N ALA A 83 5.80 -2.09 7.53
CA ALA A 83 5.14 -2.19 6.22
C ALA A 83 3.82 -1.39 6.15
N ALA A 84 3.02 -1.34 7.22
CA ALA A 84 1.77 -0.58 7.26
C ALA A 84 2.03 0.94 7.30
N ASP A 85 3.06 1.38 8.03
CA ASP A 85 3.49 2.77 8.04
C ASP A 85 3.95 3.20 6.64
N ALA A 86 4.77 2.37 5.98
CA ALA A 86 5.24 2.62 4.62
C ALA A 86 4.07 2.66 3.62
N ALA A 87 3.12 1.72 3.72
CA ALA A 87 1.92 1.67 2.88
C ALA A 87 1.06 2.95 3.04
N THR A 88 0.89 3.41 4.27
CA THR A 88 0.17 4.66 4.57
C THR A 88 0.84 5.86 3.90
N ALA A 89 2.17 5.99 4.04
CA ALA A 89 2.91 7.07 3.41
C ALA A 89 2.88 7.01 1.87
N VAL A 90 2.98 5.80 1.27
CA VAL A 90 2.83 5.60 -0.18
C VAL A 90 1.46 6.05 -0.66
N ALA A 91 0.37 5.66 0.01
CA ALA A 91 -0.99 6.02 -0.39
C ALA A 91 -1.23 7.53 -0.34
N PHE A 92 -0.78 8.22 0.72
CA PHE A 92 -0.85 9.69 0.78
C PHE A 92 0.06 10.36 -0.27
N ALA A 93 1.25 9.82 -0.52
CA ALA A 93 2.12 10.34 -1.58
C ALA A 93 1.47 10.18 -2.97
N LEU A 94 0.85 9.03 -3.26
CA LEU A 94 0.11 8.78 -4.50
C LEU A 94 -1.04 9.79 -4.69
N SER A 95 -1.70 10.22 -3.60
CA SER A 95 -2.76 11.23 -3.71
C SER A 95 -2.28 12.59 -4.21
N VAL A 96 -0.97 12.83 -4.16
CA VAL A 96 -0.30 14.03 -4.69
C VAL A 96 0.35 13.77 -6.04
N THR A 97 1.04 12.65 -6.18
CA THR A 97 1.94 12.39 -7.32
C THR A 97 1.25 11.67 -8.49
N LEU A 98 0.12 10.97 -8.20
CA LEU A 98 -0.70 10.29 -9.21
C LEU A 98 -2.20 10.50 -8.96
N PRO A 99 -2.68 11.76 -8.83
CA PRO A 99 -4.08 12.08 -8.51
C PRO A 99 -5.08 11.64 -9.59
N SER A 100 -4.59 11.22 -10.75
CA SER A 100 -5.39 10.60 -11.80
C SER A 100 -5.99 9.26 -11.39
N ARG A 101 -5.32 8.50 -10.52
CA ARG A 101 -5.67 7.12 -10.15
C ARG A 101 -5.82 6.90 -8.65
N ALA A 102 -5.25 7.79 -7.83
CA ALA A 102 -5.36 7.75 -6.38
C ALA A 102 -5.50 9.16 -5.82
N GLY A 103 -6.42 9.39 -4.90
CA GLY A 103 -6.64 10.71 -4.32
C GLY A 103 -7.43 10.64 -3.04
N LEU A 104 -7.44 11.74 -2.28
CA LEU A 104 -8.25 11.84 -1.06
C LEU A 104 -9.74 11.57 -1.32
N GLY A 105 -10.22 11.89 -2.54
CA GLY A 105 -11.61 11.69 -2.96
C GLY A 105 -11.93 10.27 -3.45
N GLY A 106 -10.95 9.37 -3.52
CA GLY A 106 -11.10 7.98 -3.90
C GLY A 106 -10.97 7.01 -2.75
N GLY A 107 -10.60 5.78 -3.08
CA GLY A 107 -10.35 4.73 -2.10
C GLY A 107 -9.69 3.50 -2.69
N GLY A 108 -9.91 2.35 -2.07
CA GLY A 108 -9.27 1.11 -2.49
C GLY A 108 -9.44 -0.05 -1.51
N ALA A 109 -8.49 -0.98 -1.57
CA ALA A 109 -8.39 -2.10 -0.64
C ALA A 109 -6.94 -2.58 -0.52
N CYS A 110 -6.59 -3.16 0.62
CA CYS A 110 -5.28 -3.73 0.89
C CYS A 110 -5.39 -5.13 1.48
N VAL A 111 -4.49 -6.02 1.12
CA VAL A 111 -4.16 -7.22 1.90
C VAL A 111 -3.00 -6.86 2.80
N ALA A 112 -3.12 -7.14 4.10
CA ALA A 112 -2.06 -6.95 5.09
C ALA A 112 -1.68 -8.29 5.70
N TYR A 113 -0.39 -8.59 5.75
CA TYR A 113 0.17 -9.76 6.40
C TYR A 113 1.20 -9.33 7.44
N PHE A 114 0.97 -9.75 8.68
CA PHE A 114 1.88 -9.52 9.80
C PHE A 114 2.14 -10.85 10.50
N GLY A 115 3.37 -11.32 10.38
CA GLY A 115 3.78 -12.62 10.91
C GLY A 115 3.95 -12.63 12.43
N GLY A 116 3.99 -13.85 13.00
CA GLY A 116 4.26 -14.07 14.41
C GLY A 116 3.02 -14.14 15.30
N SER A 117 3.16 -14.80 16.45
CA SER A 117 2.08 -15.10 17.40
C SER A 117 1.47 -13.87 18.09
N LYS A 118 2.15 -12.73 18.04
CA LYS A 118 1.68 -11.45 18.60
C LYS A 118 1.02 -10.55 17.54
N ALA A 119 0.93 -10.99 16.30
CA ALA A 119 0.26 -10.25 15.25
C ALA A 119 -1.24 -10.08 15.56
N PRO A 120 -1.86 -8.94 15.24
CA PRO A 120 -3.26 -8.67 15.54
C PRO A 120 -4.24 -9.72 15.03
N ASN A 121 -3.91 -10.42 13.93
CA ASN A 121 -4.72 -11.48 13.32
C ASN A 121 -4.09 -12.88 13.49
N GLY A 122 -3.34 -13.12 14.56
CA GLY A 122 -2.74 -14.43 14.83
C GLY A 122 -1.72 -14.91 13.78
N GLY A 123 -1.18 -13.99 12.96
CA GLY A 123 -0.23 -14.30 11.90
C GLY A 123 -0.84 -14.70 10.56
N ALA A 124 -2.17 -14.60 10.40
CA ALA A 124 -2.84 -14.74 9.11
C ALA A 124 -2.92 -13.39 8.36
N ALA A 125 -3.16 -13.44 7.05
CA ALA A 125 -3.46 -12.23 6.28
C ALA A 125 -4.89 -11.72 6.56
N GLU A 126 -5.08 -10.40 6.44
CA GLU A 126 -6.38 -9.73 6.63
C GLU A 126 -6.56 -8.67 5.55
N ALA A 127 -7.78 -8.49 5.07
CA ALA A 127 -8.09 -7.44 4.12
C ALA A 127 -8.58 -6.17 4.83
N VAL A 128 -8.03 -5.03 4.44
CA VAL A 128 -8.50 -3.69 4.85
C VAL A 128 -9.28 -3.10 3.69
N MET A 129 -10.60 -2.98 3.87
CA MET A 129 -11.55 -2.60 2.83
C MET A 129 -11.98 -1.15 3.02
N PHE A 130 -11.70 -0.31 2.04
CA PHE A 130 -12.11 1.09 1.99
C PHE A 130 -12.54 1.48 0.57
N VAL A 131 -13.23 0.54 -0.08
CA VAL A 131 -13.84 0.75 -1.40
C VAL A 131 -14.95 1.79 -1.24
N PRO A 132 -14.89 2.90 -1.99
CA PRO A 132 -15.84 3.99 -1.84
C PRO A 132 -17.26 3.59 -2.23
N PRO A 133 -18.27 3.84 -1.39
CA PRO A 133 -19.67 3.74 -1.80
C PRO A 133 -20.06 4.93 -2.68
N ALA A 134 -21.08 4.75 -3.50
CA ALA A 134 -21.70 5.87 -4.19
C ALA A 134 -22.30 6.86 -3.19
N ALA A 135 -22.07 8.16 -3.39
CA ALA A 135 -22.76 9.19 -2.63
C ALA A 135 -24.24 9.24 -3.04
N ASP A 136 -25.13 9.41 -2.05
CA ASP A 136 -26.55 9.67 -2.26
C ASP A 136 -26.86 11.17 -2.43
N GLY A 137 -25.94 12.01 -1.94
CA GLY A 137 -26.02 13.46 -2.07
C GLY A 137 -27.21 14.10 -1.37
N GLY A 138 -27.95 13.35 -0.54
CA GLY A 138 -29.20 13.78 0.07
C GLY A 138 -30.33 13.96 -0.96
N GLY A 139 -30.36 13.15 -2.02
CA GLY A 139 -31.36 13.21 -3.10
C GLY A 139 -31.16 14.36 -4.10
N ARG A 140 -30.03 15.06 -4.07
CA ARG A 140 -29.73 16.14 -5.02
C ARG A 140 -29.32 15.58 -6.38
N ALA A 141 -29.76 16.23 -7.45
CA ALA A 141 -29.31 15.89 -8.79
C ALA A 141 -27.78 16.08 -8.95
N ALA A 142 -27.15 15.18 -9.68
CA ALA A 142 -25.72 15.21 -9.98
C ALA A 142 -25.51 15.09 -11.49
N ASP A 143 -24.74 16.00 -12.08
CA ASP A 143 -24.31 15.91 -13.48
C ASP A 143 -23.07 14.98 -13.62
N ARG A 144 -22.29 14.85 -12.57
CA ARG A 144 -21.15 13.91 -12.43
C ARG A 144 -21.23 13.18 -11.08
N PRO A 145 -22.04 12.12 -10.97
CA PRO A 145 -22.21 11.40 -9.72
C PRO A 145 -20.88 11.00 -9.09
N ALA A 146 -20.74 11.23 -7.78
CA ALA A 146 -19.52 11.03 -7.01
C ALA A 146 -19.60 9.81 -6.12
N GLU A 147 -18.44 9.31 -5.73
CA GLU A 147 -18.26 8.39 -4.61
C GLU A 147 -17.90 9.14 -3.33
N VAL A 148 -18.03 8.48 -2.20
CA VAL A 148 -17.65 9.05 -0.90
C VAL A 148 -16.16 8.88 -0.68
N PRO A 149 -15.39 9.91 -0.32
CA PRO A 149 -13.96 9.81 -0.01
C PRO A 149 -13.64 8.78 1.07
N MET A 150 -12.75 7.82 0.79
CA MET A 150 -12.42 6.72 1.72
C MET A 150 -10.94 6.54 1.98
N LEU A 151 -10.03 7.09 1.14
CA LEU A 151 -8.60 6.84 1.24
C LEU A 151 -8.03 7.15 2.63
N ALA A 152 -8.31 8.33 3.17
CA ALA A 152 -7.77 8.75 4.46
C ALA A 152 -8.23 7.85 5.61
N ARG A 153 -9.51 7.46 5.65
CA ARG A 153 -10.05 6.53 6.65
C ARG A 153 -9.49 5.13 6.49
N GLY A 154 -9.34 4.65 5.25
CA GLY A 154 -8.75 3.34 4.97
C GLY A 154 -7.32 3.24 5.46
N MET A 155 -6.50 4.25 5.17
CA MET A 155 -5.12 4.31 5.64
C MET A 155 -5.03 4.47 7.15
N PHE A 156 -5.96 5.18 7.77
CA PHE A 156 -6.03 5.28 9.23
C PHE A 156 -6.36 3.92 9.87
N LEU A 157 -7.32 3.16 9.31
CA LEU A 157 -7.63 1.82 9.80
C LEU A 157 -6.43 0.88 9.68
N LEU A 158 -5.74 0.88 8.52
CA LEU A 158 -4.53 0.09 8.30
C LEU A 158 -3.45 0.45 9.33
N GLN A 159 -3.18 1.74 9.51
CA GLN A 159 -2.17 2.25 10.43
C GLN A 159 -2.55 1.95 11.90
N ALA A 160 -3.79 2.19 12.31
CA ALA A 160 -4.24 1.93 13.67
C ALA A 160 -4.22 0.42 14.03
N ARG A 161 -4.42 -0.46 13.04
CA ARG A 161 -4.40 -1.91 13.22
C ARG A 161 -2.98 -2.48 13.27
N TYR A 162 -2.08 -2.00 12.42
CA TYR A 162 -0.79 -2.60 12.14
C TYR A 162 0.40 -1.64 12.25
N GLY A 163 0.18 -0.33 12.23
CA GLY A 163 1.22 0.67 12.22
C GLY A 163 1.98 0.80 13.54
N SER A 164 3.15 1.37 13.47
CA SER A 164 4.04 1.65 14.60
C SER A 164 4.36 3.13 14.76
N ARG A 165 4.04 3.97 13.76
CA ARG A 165 4.31 5.40 13.73
C ARG A 165 3.03 6.20 13.88
N GLN A 166 3.13 7.44 14.32
CA GLN A 166 2.00 8.37 14.32
C GLN A 166 1.63 8.74 12.88
N ILE A 167 0.34 8.71 12.55
CA ILE A 167 -0.16 8.95 11.19
C ILE A 167 0.21 10.35 10.69
N GLU A 168 0.34 11.31 11.57
CA GLU A 168 0.76 12.68 11.26
C GLU A 168 2.14 12.73 10.59
N SER A 169 3.05 11.87 11.02
CA SER A 169 4.39 11.75 10.42
C SER A 169 4.36 11.09 9.05
N LEU A 170 3.36 10.26 8.77
CA LEU A 170 3.18 9.55 7.51
C LEU A 170 2.49 10.42 6.44
N ILE A 171 1.67 11.40 6.86
CA ILE A 171 1.05 12.40 5.98
C ILE A 171 2.03 13.51 5.60
N ALA A 172 2.96 13.87 6.47
CA ALA A 172 3.85 15.02 6.29
C ALA A 172 4.64 15.02 4.96
N PRO A 173 5.18 13.91 4.44
CA PRO A 173 5.85 13.90 3.13
C PRO A 173 4.91 14.29 1.98
N ALA A 174 3.67 13.82 1.98
CA ALA A 174 2.67 14.17 0.97
C ALA A 174 2.29 15.66 1.04
N GLU A 175 2.12 16.21 2.24
CA GLU A 175 1.92 17.65 2.45
C GLU A 175 3.06 18.47 1.86
N GLN A 176 4.31 18.09 2.12
CA GLN A 176 5.48 18.77 1.58
C GLN A 176 5.53 18.70 0.05
N MET A 177 5.28 17.52 -0.53
CA MET A 177 5.22 17.34 -1.98
C MET A 177 4.15 18.23 -2.63
N ALA A 178 2.98 18.33 -2.03
CA ALA A 178 1.90 19.16 -2.56
C ALA A 178 2.21 20.67 -2.46
N ARG A 179 2.80 21.12 -1.36
CA ARG A 179 3.13 22.53 -1.12
C ARG A 179 4.30 23.04 -1.94
N PHE A 180 5.37 22.26 -2.03
CA PHE A 180 6.62 22.69 -2.65
C PHE A 180 6.79 22.17 -4.07
N GLY A 181 5.89 21.29 -4.49
CA GLY A 181 5.88 20.67 -5.82
C GLY A 181 6.81 19.47 -5.93
N VAL A 182 6.49 18.63 -6.90
CA VAL A 182 7.29 17.47 -7.30
C VAL A 182 7.35 17.41 -8.83
N PRO A 183 8.38 16.83 -9.42
CA PRO A 183 8.39 16.56 -10.86
C PRO A 183 7.23 15.63 -11.24
N ALA A 184 6.40 16.03 -12.21
CA ALA A 184 5.32 15.21 -12.75
C ALA A 184 5.89 13.93 -13.36
N SER A 185 5.32 12.78 -12.97
CA SER A 185 5.76 11.48 -13.48
C SER A 185 5.20 11.21 -14.87
N ARG A 186 5.89 10.32 -15.62
CA ARG A 186 5.41 9.85 -16.93
C ARG A 186 4.02 9.20 -16.85
N ALA A 187 3.69 8.52 -15.74
CA ALA A 187 2.34 7.95 -15.54
C ALA A 187 1.29 9.06 -15.50
N LEU A 188 1.50 10.09 -14.66
CA LEU A 188 0.58 11.21 -14.53
C LEU A 188 0.42 11.98 -15.84
N THR A 189 1.53 12.28 -16.54
CA THR A 189 1.48 13.07 -17.78
C THR A 189 0.76 12.35 -18.91
N ARG A 190 0.89 11.03 -19.01
CA ARG A 190 0.09 10.20 -19.93
C ARG A 190 -1.39 10.29 -19.60
N ASP A 191 -1.76 10.14 -18.32
CA ASP A 191 -3.14 10.21 -17.88
C ASP A 191 -3.76 11.60 -18.13
N ILE A 192 -3.00 12.69 -17.91
CA ILE A 192 -3.43 14.06 -18.23
C ILE A 192 -3.69 14.18 -19.73
N THR A 193 -2.76 13.70 -20.57
CA THR A 193 -2.87 13.82 -22.03
C THR A 193 -4.11 13.08 -22.54
N GLU A 194 -4.40 11.89 -22.01
CA GLU A 194 -5.54 11.07 -22.41
C GLU A 194 -6.90 11.77 -22.18
N VAL A 195 -7.02 12.54 -21.10
CA VAL A 195 -8.29 13.18 -20.71
C VAL A 195 -8.21 14.71 -20.62
N SER A 196 -7.23 15.33 -21.26
CA SER A 196 -6.97 16.79 -21.18
C SER A 196 -8.21 17.64 -21.52
N GLY A 197 -8.96 17.29 -22.55
CA GLY A 197 -10.16 18.02 -22.95
C GLY A 197 -11.19 18.14 -21.82
N PRO A 198 -11.77 17.04 -21.34
CA PRO A 198 -12.76 17.06 -20.26
C PRO A 198 -12.18 17.51 -18.90
N LEU A 199 -10.88 17.25 -18.63
CA LEU A 199 -10.23 17.66 -17.38
C LEU A 199 -10.04 19.20 -17.33
N PHE A 200 -9.60 19.81 -18.45
CA PHE A 200 -9.34 21.24 -18.52
C PHE A 200 -10.61 22.09 -18.67
N ALA A 201 -11.77 21.47 -18.83
CA ALA A 201 -13.05 22.17 -18.69
C ALA A 201 -13.28 22.68 -17.25
N ASP A 202 -12.64 22.06 -16.25
CA ASP A 202 -12.58 22.60 -14.88
C ASP A 202 -11.39 23.56 -14.76
N PRO A 203 -11.63 24.86 -14.44
CA PRO A 203 -10.55 25.84 -14.33
C PRO A 203 -9.52 25.50 -13.24
N ALA A 204 -9.95 24.92 -12.11
CA ALA A 204 -9.05 24.56 -11.03
C ALA A 204 -8.16 23.37 -11.42
N ALA A 205 -8.72 22.35 -12.06
CA ALA A 205 -7.94 21.23 -12.57
C ALA A 205 -6.97 21.69 -13.68
N ARG A 206 -7.41 22.56 -14.58
CA ARG A 206 -6.54 23.15 -15.62
C ARG A 206 -5.39 23.95 -15.02
N ALA A 207 -5.62 24.72 -13.97
CA ALA A 207 -4.57 25.50 -13.30
C ALA A 207 -3.47 24.60 -12.72
N VAL A 208 -3.81 23.39 -12.26
CA VAL A 208 -2.86 22.44 -11.69
C VAL A 208 -2.22 21.55 -12.76
N PHE A 209 -3.01 20.98 -13.67
CA PHE A 209 -2.55 19.93 -14.59
C PHE A 209 -2.20 20.43 -15.98
N GLY A 210 -2.50 21.69 -16.29
CA GLY A 210 -2.21 22.35 -17.55
C GLY A 210 -2.01 23.87 -17.40
N PRO A 211 -1.05 24.34 -16.53
CA PRO A 211 -0.84 25.75 -16.22
C PRO A 211 -0.39 26.44 -17.47
N GLY A 212 -0.48 26.56 -18.45
CA GLY A 212 -0.13 27.20 -19.73
C GLY A 212 -1.10 26.84 -20.85
N GLY A 213 -2.19 26.12 -20.51
CA GLY A 213 -3.18 25.67 -21.48
C GLY A 213 -2.85 24.34 -22.16
N ALA A 214 -1.65 23.78 -21.93
CA ALA A 214 -1.23 22.46 -22.40
C ALA A 214 -1.02 21.49 -21.22
N PRO A 215 -1.17 20.17 -21.42
CA PRO A 215 -0.84 19.16 -20.40
C PRO A 215 0.56 19.34 -19.83
N LEU A 216 0.72 19.11 -18.51
CA LEU A 216 2.04 19.09 -17.89
C LEU A 216 2.94 18.07 -18.60
N ALA A 217 4.16 18.49 -18.92
CA ALA A 217 5.20 17.61 -19.44
C ALA A 217 5.85 16.81 -18.31
N GLU A 218 6.40 15.63 -18.63
CA GLU A 218 7.20 14.83 -17.70
C GLU A 218 8.35 15.66 -17.11
N GLY A 219 8.54 15.59 -15.80
CA GLY A 219 9.54 16.38 -15.09
C GLY A 219 9.15 17.82 -14.75
N SER A 220 8.06 18.35 -15.31
CA SER A 220 7.56 19.68 -14.95
C SER A 220 7.06 19.70 -13.49
N PRO A 221 7.17 20.85 -12.79
CA PRO A 221 6.73 20.94 -11.41
C PRO A 221 5.21 20.80 -11.28
N LEU A 222 4.74 19.80 -10.57
CA LEU A 222 3.35 19.63 -10.15
C LEU A 222 3.18 20.31 -8.79
N LEU A 223 2.49 21.47 -8.78
CA LEU A 223 2.24 22.29 -7.60
C LEU A 223 0.76 22.20 -7.23
N GLN A 224 0.47 21.84 -5.97
CA GLN A 224 -0.89 21.63 -5.45
C GLN A 224 -1.07 22.30 -4.07
N PRO A 225 -0.93 23.63 -3.94
CA PRO A 225 -0.89 24.30 -2.64
C PRO A 225 -2.18 24.15 -1.84
N GLU A 226 -3.34 24.09 -2.48
CA GLU A 226 -4.62 23.87 -1.81
C GLU A 226 -4.73 22.45 -1.24
N LEU A 227 -4.24 21.43 -1.99
CA LEU A 227 -4.14 20.06 -1.49
C LEU A 227 -3.16 20.01 -0.30
N GLY A 228 -2.04 20.72 -0.39
CA GLY A 228 -1.08 20.84 0.72
C GLY A 228 -1.73 21.42 1.98
N ALA A 229 -2.58 22.43 1.85
CA ALA A 229 -3.34 23.00 2.98
C ALA A 229 -4.35 21.99 3.56
N THR A 230 -5.01 21.22 2.70
CA THR A 230 -5.95 20.16 3.12
C THR A 230 -5.22 19.02 3.85
N LEU A 231 -4.07 18.58 3.35
CA LEU A 231 -3.23 17.56 4.01
C LEU A 231 -2.67 18.05 5.35
N ALA A 232 -2.31 19.35 5.46
CA ALA A 232 -1.91 19.96 6.72
C ALA A 232 -3.05 19.94 7.75
N GLN A 233 -4.26 20.26 7.33
CA GLN A 233 -5.43 20.19 8.21
C GLN A 233 -5.72 18.75 8.64
N LEU A 234 -5.67 17.78 7.72
CA LEU A 234 -5.78 16.35 8.06
C LEU A 234 -4.75 15.91 9.08
N ARG A 235 -3.50 16.37 8.93
CA ARG A 235 -2.41 16.04 9.84
C ARG A 235 -2.62 16.62 11.24
N VAL A 236 -3.16 17.82 11.35
CA VAL A 236 -3.36 18.51 12.64
C VAL A 236 -4.66 18.13 13.32
N ALA A 237 -5.77 18.08 12.57
CA ALA A 237 -7.09 17.79 13.11
C ALA A 237 -7.43 16.29 13.15
N GLY A 238 -6.58 15.45 12.54
CA GLY A 238 -6.81 14.02 12.37
C GLY A 238 -7.66 13.69 11.13
N VAL A 239 -7.50 12.48 10.61
CA VAL A 239 -8.18 12.03 9.37
C VAL A 239 -9.70 12.01 9.47
N GLY A 240 -10.25 11.94 10.68
CA GLY A 240 -11.68 12.02 10.94
C GLY A 240 -12.30 13.37 10.56
N ASP A 241 -11.51 14.45 10.48
CA ASP A 241 -12.00 15.78 10.12
C ASP A 241 -12.62 15.84 8.71
N LEU A 242 -12.10 15.02 7.78
CA LEU A 242 -12.66 14.91 6.41
C LEU A 242 -14.09 14.35 6.38
N HIS A 243 -14.54 13.66 7.45
CA HIS A 243 -15.83 12.97 7.50
C HIS A 243 -16.77 13.53 8.57
N LEU A 244 -16.23 14.17 9.61
CA LEU A 244 -17.00 14.59 10.78
C LEU A 244 -16.79 16.07 11.16
N GLY A 245 -15.68 16.68 10.72
CA GLY A 245 -15.23 17.97 11.20
C GLY A 245 -15.36 19.12 10.20
N GLY A 246 -14.36 20.00 10.20
CA GLY A 246 -14.31 21.20 9.35
C GLY A 246 -14.17 20.87 7.87
N LEU A 247 -13.31 19.91 7.52
CA LEU A 247 -13.16 19.45 6.14
C LEU A 247 -14.43 18.79 5.62
N ALA A 248 -15.16 18.01 6.44
CA ALA A 248 -16.44 17.43 6.05
C ALA A 248 -17.46 18.49 5.60
N LYS A 249 -17.55 19.59 6.35
CA LYS A 249 -18.45 20.71 5.97
C LYS A 249 -18.04 21.33 4.63
N ARG A 250 -16.74 21.50 4.39
CA ARG A 250 -16.20 22.01 3.12
C ARG A 250 -16.48 21.06 1.95
N VAL A 251 -16.34 19.73 2.15
CA VAL A 251 -16.73 18.71 1.16
C VAL A 251 -18.20 18.84 0.80
N VAL A 252 -19.09 18.90 1.81
CA VAL A 252 -20.55 19.05 1.58
C VAL A 252 -20.89 20.32 0.81
N GLN A 253 -20.22 21.43 1.11
CA GLN A 253 -20.44 22.72 0.43
C GLN A 253 -19.88 22.72 -1.00
N GLY A 254 -18.70 22.15 -1.23
CA GLY A 254 -18.01 22.18 -2.51
C GLY A 254 -18.42 21.08 -3.48
N SER A 255 -18.88 19.93 -3.00
CA SER A 255 -19.17 18.77 -3.84
C SER A 255 -20.25 19.02 -4.92
N PRO A 256 -21.30 19.82 -4.73
CA PRO A 256 -22.22 20.16 -5.82
C PRO A 256 -21.54 20.90 -6.98
N VAL A 257 -20.58 21.76 -6.70
CA VAL A 257 -19.78 22.46 -7.73
C VAL A 257 -18.87 21.47 -8.46
N ALA A 258 -18.33 20.49 -7.74
CA ALA A 258 -17.57 19.38 -8.34
C ALA A 258 -18.47 18.37 -9.09
N GLY A 259 -19.77 18.62 -9.19
CA GLY A 259 -20.72 17.88 -10.01
C GLY A 259 -21.40 16.69 -9.32
N GLY A 260 -20.90 16.24 -8.18
CA GLY A 260 -21.41 15.10 -7.43
C GLY A 260 -21.67 15.45 -5.97
N PRO A 261 -22.89 15.92 -5.62
CA PRO A 261 -23.22 16.25 -4.22
C PRO A 261 -22.92 15.09 -3.28
N ILE A 262 -22.26 15.40 -2.17
CA ILE A 262 -22.00 14.48 -1.05
C ILE A 262 -22.66 15.09 0.19
N SER A 263 -23.46 14.32 0.91
CA SER A 263 -24.08 14.78 2.15
C SER A 263 -23.20 14.46 3.37
N LEU A 264 -23.49 15.11 4.49
CA LEU A 264 -22.82 14.77 5.74
C LEU A 264 -23.19 13.35 6.23
N ALA A 265 -24.39 12.87 5.86
CA ALA A 265 -24.81 11.50 6.15
C ALA A 265 -23.98 10.48 5.36
N ASP A 266 -23.71 10.74 4.07
CA ASP A 266 -22.83 9.90 3.25
C ASP A 266 -21.43 9.80 3.87
N LEU A 267 -20.84 10.93 4.25
CA LEU A 267 -19.50 10.96 4.86
C LEU A 267 -19.45 10.19 6.19
N ARG A 268 -20.49 10.28 7.00
CA ARG A 268 -20.56 9.58 8.30
C ARG A 268 -20.74 8.09 8.14
N ALA A 269 -21.58 7.67 7.22
CA ALA A 269 -21.90 6.25 7.00
C ALA A 269 -20.76 5.46 6.35
N ALA A 270 -19.89 6.11 5.58
CA ALA A 270 -18.78 5.45 4.88
C ALA A 270 -17.65 5.11 5.86
N LEU A 271 -17.62 3.86 6.31
CA LEU A 271 -16.61 3.33 7.24
C LEU A 271 -15.78 2.25 6.57
N PRO A 272 -14.45 2.27 6.72
CA PRO A 272 -13.62 1.15 6.29
C PRO A 272 -13.83 -0.05 7.21
N THR A 273 -13.61 -1.25 6.69
CA THR A 273 -13.80 -2.51 7.43
C THR A 273 -12.60 -3.43 7.28
N LEU A 274 -12.45 -4.33 8.25
CA LEU A 274 -11.58 -5.49 8.15
C LEU A 274 -12.41 -6.68 7.62
N ALA A 275 -11.80 -7.50 6.78
CA ALA A 275 -12.46 -8.67 6.21
C ALA A 275 -11.47 -9.85 6.09
N ALA A 276 -12.01 -11.07 6.09
CA ALA A 276 -11.24 -12.25 5.76
C ALA A 276 -10.83 -12.23 4.28
N THR A 277 -9.63 -12.66 3.97
CA THR A 277 -9.11 -12.82 2.62
C THR A 277 -9.73 -14.04 1.92
N ILE A 278 -9.62 -14.09 0.59
CA ILE A 278 -9.86 -15.33 -0.17
C ILE A 278 -8.54 -16.10 -0.17
N ASP A 279 -8.49 -17.21 0.55
CA ASP A 279 -7.27 -17.98 0.74
C ASP A 279 -7.25 -19.23 -0.15
N LEU A 280 -6.16 -19.40 -0.90
CA LEU A 280 -5.89 -20.57 -1.73
C LEU A 280 -4.58 -21.23 -1.31
N GLU A 281 -4.58 -22.56 -1.20
CA GLU A 281 -3.37 -23.34 -0.89
C GLU A 281 -2.49 -23.52 -2.14
N ALA A 282 -1.20 -23.28 -1.95
CA ALA A 282 -0.16 -23.47 -2.98
C ALA A 282 1.05 -24.22 -2.39
N GLY A 283 0.90 -25.51 -2.21
CA GLY A 283 1.89 -26.34 -1.49
C GLY A 283 1.84 -26.05 0.01
N ASN A 284 2.93 -25.57 0.58
CA ASN A 284 2.99 -25.17 2.00
C ASN A 284 2.60 -23.72 2.23
N ASP A 285 2.33 -22.98 1.16
CA ASP A 285 2.00 -21.59 1.22
C ASP A 285 0.48 -21.36 1.12
N ILE A 286 0.01 -20.32 1.78
CA ILE A 286 -1.32 -19.74 1.61
C ILE A 286 -1.17 -18.49 0.75
N VAL A 287 -1.99 -18.36 -0.28
CA VAL A 287 -2.11 -17.14 -1.09
C VAL A 287 -3.43 -16.47 -0.75
N SER A 288 -3.32 -15.30 -0.13
CA SER A 288 -4.44 -14.51 0.36
C SER A 288 -4.75 -13.37 -0.60
N PHE A 289 -5.96 -13.34 -1.17
CA PHE A 289 -6.43 -12.34 -2.13
C PHE A 289 -7.46 -11.41 -1.49
N LEU A 290 -7.64 -10.22 -2.08
CA LEU A 290 -8.71 -9.29 -1.70
C LEU A 290 -10.08 -9.96 -1.87
N PRO A 291 -10.99 -9.83 -0.89
CA PRO A 291 -12.37 -10.27 -1.05
C PRO A 291 -13.22 -9.19 -1.73
N PRO A 292 -14.40 -9.52 -2.27
CA PRO A 292 -15.40 -8.53 -2.62
C PRO A 292 -15.78 -7.61 -1.43
N PRO A 293 -16.11 -6.33 -1.68
CA PRO A 293 -16.42 -5.72 -2.98
C PRO A 293 -15.21 -5.34 -3.86
N ALA A 294 -13.97 -5.58 -3.44
CA ALA A 294 -12.79 -5.50 -4.31
C ALA A 294 -12.68 -6.78 -5.16
N ASP A 295 -13.63 -6.98 -6.06
CA ASP A 295 -13.83 -8.22 -6.82
C ASP A 295 -12.68 -8.57 -7.78
N GLY A 296 -11.78 -7.64 -8.01
CA GLY A 296 -10.51 -7.90 -8.70
C GLY A 296 -9.64 -8.94 -7.98
N GLY A 297 -9.70 -9.01 -6.65
CA GLY A 297 -9.00 -10.06 -5.91
C GLY A 297 -9.61 -11.44 -6.13
N LEU A 298 -10.93 -11.55 -6.19
CA LEU A 298 -11.62 -12.80 -6.55
C LEU A 298 -11.27 -13.24 -7.99
N ALA A 299 -11.25 -12.32 -8.94
CA ALA A 299 -10.83 -12.59 -10.32
C ALA A 299 -9.35 -13.02 -10.38
N ALA A 300 -8.48 -12.37 -9.60
CA ALA A 300 -7.06 -12.74 -9.50
C ALA A 300 -6.88 -14.14 -8.90
N ALA A 301 -7.66 -14.50 -7.89
CA ALA A 301 -7.69 -15.85 -7.32
C ALA A 301 -8.07 -16.90 -8.36
N ALA A 302 -9.05 -16.60 -9.23
CA ALA A 302 -9.46 -17.47 -10.34
C ALA A 302 -8.35 -17.65 -11.38
N ALA A 303 -7.67 -16.55 -11.77
CA ALA A 303 -6.52 -16.62 -12.67
C ALA A 303 -5.37 -17.43 -12.07
N PHE A 304 -5.01 -17.13 -10.81
CA PHE A 304 -3.99 -17.86 -10.07
C PHE A 304 -4.29 -19.35 -9.99
N GLN A 305 -5.49 -19.71 -9.55
CA GLN A 305 -5.91 -21.12 -9.43
C GLN A 305 -5.77 -21.86 -10.76
N THR A 306 -6.20 -21.25 -11.86
CA THR A 306 -6.11 -21.82 -13.22
C THR A 306 -4.64 -22.07 -13.61
N LEU A 307 -3.77 -21.09 -13.41
CA LEU A 307 -2.34 -21.21 -13.74
C LEU A 307 -1.61 -22.16 -12.79
N TRP A 308 -1.96 -22.17 -11.51
CA TRP A 308 -1.30 -23.01 -10.51
C TRP A 308 -1.67 -24.49 -10.66
N GLN A 309 -2.95 -24.80 -10.89
CA GLN A 309 -3.42 -26.16 -11.15
C GLN A 309 -2.91 -26.66 -12.49
N GLY A 310 -2.94 -25.82 -13.52
CA GLY A 310 -2.46 -26.14 -14.87
C GLY A 310 -0.96 -26.07 -15.08
N ARG A 311 -0.15 -25.81 -14.06
CA ARG A 311 1.30 -25.55 -14.19
C ARG A 311 2.12 -26.69 -14.83
N ARG A 312 1.62 -27.92 -14.76
CA ARG A 312 2.27 -29.09 -15.39
C ARG A 312 1.87 -29.24 -16.86
N ASN A 313 0.74 -28.66 -17.28
CA ASN A 313 0.14 -28.82 -18.60
C ASN A 313 0.31 -27.60 -19.50
N GLY A 314 0.98 -26.54 -19.02
CA GLY A 314 1.26 -25.35 -19.83
C GLY A 314 0.02 -24.50 -20.15
N VAL A 315 -0.86 -24.27 -19.18
CA VAL A 315 -2.05 -23.41 -19.37
C VAL A 315 -1.62 -21.99 -19.73
N SER A 316 -2.25 -21.42 -20.77
CA SER A 316 -1.93 -20.07 -21.27
C SER A 316 -2.53 -18.97 -20.40
N LEU A 317 -1.94 -17.76 -20.50
CA LEU A 317 -2.46 -16.57 -19.84
C LEU A 317 -3.87 -16.19 -20.33
N ASP A 318 -4.17 -16.44 -21.60
CA ASP A 318 -5.49 -16.15 -22.15
C ASP A 318 -6.60 -16.99 -21.48
N VAL A 319 -6.33 -18.28 -21.23
CA VAL A 319 -7.27 -19.15 -20.50
C VAL A 319 -7.48 -18.66 -19.06
N ALA A 320 -6.40 -18.27 -18.40
CA ALA A 320 -6.48 -17.72 -17.04
C ALA A 320 -7.20 -16.37 -16.99
N GLY A 321 -6.97 -15.51 -17.98
CA GLY A 321 -7.65 -14.22 -18.14
C GLY A 321 -9.14 -14.39 -18.38
N ALA A 322 -9.52 -15.26 -19.32
CA ALA A 322 -10.93 -15.58 -19.57
C ALA A 322 -11.65 -16.13 -18.32
N ARG A 323 -10.95 -16.93 -17.51
CA ARG A 323 -11.49 -17.42 -16.24
C ARG A 323 -11.68 -16.30 -15.23
N ALA A 324 -10.72 -15.38 -15.11
CA ALA A 324 -10.83 -14.21 -14.25
C ALA A 324 -12.04 -13.34 -14.61
N ASP A 325 -12.20 -13.05 -15.91
CA ASP A 325 -13.32 -12.26 -16.43
C ASP A 325 -14.67 -12.94 -16.18
N ALA A 326 -14.76 -14.24 -16.39
CA ALA A 326 -15.99 -15.01 -16.15
C ALA A 326 -16.40 -14.97 -14.67
N VAL A 327 -15.44 -15.11 -13.74
CA VAL A 327 -15.71 -15.04 -12.29
C VAL A 327 -16.12 -13.63 -11.86
N ALA A 328 -15.43 -12.60 -12.34
CA ALA A 328 -15.78 -11.21 -12.04
C ALA A 328 -17.17 -10.84 -12.60
N ALA A 329 -17.46 -11.22 -13.84
CA ALA A 329 -18.77 -10.97 -14.47
C ALA A 329 -19.90 -11.68 -13.71
N ARG A 330 -19.68 -12.94 -13.31
CA ARG A 330 -20.66 -13.70 -12.52
C ARG A 330 -20.89 -13.07 -11.14
N TRP A 331 -19.83 -12.64 -10.45
CA TRP A 331 -19.96 -11.91 -9.19
C TRP A 331 -20.79 -10.63 -9.36
N ARG A 332 -20.47 -9.81 -10.36
CA ARG A 332 -21.15 -8.53 -10.63
C ARG A 332 -22.61 -8.68 -11.03
N SER A 333 -22.98 -9.81 -11.61
CA SER A 333 -24.36 -10.08 -12.04
C SER A 333 -25.29 -10.56 -10.92
N GLY A 334 -24.78 -11.08 -9.81
CA GLY A 334 -25.65 -11.63 -8.78
C GLY A 334 -25.00 -11.95 -7.44
N GLY A 335 -23.74 -11.59 -7.24
CA GLY A 335 -23.01 -11.92 -5.99
C GLY A 335 -22.85 -13.45 -5.82
N GLY A 336 -22.78 -13.87 -4.58
CA GLY A 336 -22.65 -15.28 -4.20
C GLY A 336 -21.48 -15.51 -3.23
N ASP A 337 -21.23 -16.78 -2.89
CA ASP A 337 -20.07 -17.15 -2.11
C ASP A 337 -18.81 -17.18 -3.00
N PRO A 338 -17.76 -16.40 -2.70
CA PRO A 338 -16.55 -16.33 -3.51
C PRO A 338 -15.88 -17.69 -3.74
N MET A 339 -15.83 -18.55 -2.69
CA MET A 339 -15.20 -19.86 -2.79
C MET A 339 -16.01 -20.84 -3.66
N SER A 340 -17.31 -20.70 -3.70
CA SER A 340 -18.18 -21.48 -4.62
C SER A 340 -17.97 -21.05 -6.06
N LEU A 341 -17.88 -19.74 -6.34
CA LEU A 341 -17.62 -19.21 -7.69
C LEU A 341 -16.26 -19.67 -8.26
N LEU A 342 -15.25 -19.82 -7.42
CA LEU A 342 -13.94 -20.35 -7.85
C LEU A 342 -14.00 -21.82 -8.28
N ARG A 343 -14.99 -22.60 -7.82
CA ARG A 343 -15.19 -24.02 -8.17
C ARG A 343 -16.18 -24.23 -9.30
N GLU A 344 -17.06 -23.25 -9.54
CA GLU A 344 -18.11 -23.34 -10.57
C GLU A 344 -17.51 -23.27 -11.97
N GLN A 345 -18.02 -24.10 -12.89
CA GLN A 345 -17.71 -23.96 -14.31
C GLN A 345 -18.58 -22.85 -14.89
N LEU A 346 -17.96 -21.73 -15.21
CA LEU A 346 -18.65 -20.56 -15.73
C LEU A 346 -18.47 -20.45 -17.25
N PRO A 347 -19.50 -20.01 -17.99
CA PRO A 347 -19.35 -19.68 -19.40
C PRO A 347 -18.36 -18.51 -19.57
N ALA A 348 -17.77 -18.42 -20.76
CA ALA A 348 -16.94 -17.26 -21.11
C ALA A 348 -17.76 -15.97 -21.00
N ALA A 349 -17.20 -14.95 -20.41
CA ALA A 349 -17.80 -13.64 -20.26
C ALA A 349 -16.73 -12.56 -20.46
N SER A 350 -17.17 -11.38 -20.89
CA SER A 350 -16.33 -10.19 -20.98
C SER A 350 -16.84 -9.10 -20.03
N LEU A 351 -15.93 -8.34 -19.50
CA LEU A 351 -16.25 -7.14 -18.73
C LEU A 351 -16.32 -5.92 -19.65
N PRO A 352 -17.13 -4.90 -19.32
CA PRO A 352 -17.07 -3.62 -20.02
C PRO A 352 -15.67 -3.00 -19.85
N ALA A 353 -15.38 -1.94 -20.60
CA ALA A 353 -14.18 -1.16 -20.37
C ALA A 353 -14.17 -0.66 -18.91
N LEU A 354 -13.11 -0.99 -18.19
CA LEU A 354 -12.96 -0.64 -16.76
C LEU A 354 -12.06 0.58 -16.58
N PRO A 355 -12.28 1.37 -15.53
CA PRO A 355 -11.45 2.53 -15.22
C PRO A 355 -10.05 2.13 -14.74
N ALA A 356 -9.16 3.11 -14.79
CA ALA A 356 -7.78 2.93 -14.33
C ALA A 356 -7.71 2.81 -12.81
N SER A 357 -6.73 2.05 -12.35
CA SER A 357 -6.31 1.91 -10.97
C SER A 357 -4.80 2.10 -10.84
N THR A 358 -4.32 2.18 -9.62
CA THR A 358 -2.90 2.11 -9.30
C THR A 358 -2.69 1.14 -8.15
N SER A 359 -1.47 0.63 -8.01
CA SER A 359 -1.18 -0.37 -7.00
C SER A 359 0.22 -0.22 -6.42
N PHE A 360 0.44 -0.80 -5.26
CA PHE A 360 1.74 -0.84 -4.61
C PHE A 360 1.86 -1.99 -3.62
N VAL A 361 3.10 -2.35 -3.32
CA VAL A 361 3.48 -3.33 -2.30
C VAL A 361 4.54 -2.74 -1.39
N THR A 362 4.43 -3.00 -0.09
CA THR A 362 5.46 -2.69 0.92
C THR A 362 5.82 -3.95 1.69
N LEU A 363 7.10 -4.06 2.07
CA LEU A 363 7.65 -5.16 2.87
C LEU A 363 8.62 -4.56 3.88
N ASP A 364 8.55 -4.95 5.15
CA ASP A 364 9.52 -4.54 6.16
C ASP A 364 10.54 -5.65 6.46
N ARG A 365 11.51 -5.33 7.32
CA ARG A 365 12.59 -6.25 7.72
C ARG A 365 12.14 -7.49 8.47
N TYR A 366 10.93 -7.50 8.98
CA TYR A 366 10.37 -8.61 9.75
C TYR A 366 9.55 -9.57 8.90
N GLY A 367 9.35 -9.26 7.61
CA GLY A 367 8.48 -10.03 6.72
C GLY A 367 7.01 -9.61 6.81
N ASN A 368 6.69 -8.50 7.49
CA ASN A 368 5.34 -7.93 7.38
C ASN A 368 5.20 -7.25 6.02
N SER A 369 4.05 -7.40 5.39
CA SER A 369 3.81 -6.89 4.05
C SER A 369 2.40 -6.34 3.90
N VAL A 370 2.27 -5.30 3.08
CA VAL A 370 0.97 -4.75 2.67
C VAL A 370 0.96 -4.61 1.15
N SER A 371 -0.09 -5.15 0.52
CA SER A 371 -0.33 -5.08 -0.93
C SER A 371 -1.66 -4.39 -1.17
N CYS A 372 -1.65 -3.25 -1.88
CA CYS A 372 -2.82 -2.39 -2.06
C CYS A 372 -3.13 -2.11 -3.52
N ALA A 373 -4.42 -1.92 -3.81
CA ALA A 373 -4.93 -1.36 -5.05
C ALA A 373 -5.85 -0.17 -4.74
N LEU A 374 -5.63 0.95 -5.43
CA LEU A 374 -6.35 2.20 -5.26
C LEU A 374 -6.99 2.66 -6.57
N SER A 375 -8.08 3.42 -6.47
CA SER A 375 -8.71 4.04 -7.64
C SER A 375 -9.49 5.30 -7.26
N MET A 376 -9.70 6.14 -8.27
CA MET A 376 -10.66 7.24 -8.31
C MET A 376 -11.95 6.85 -9.06
N ASN A 377 -12.10 5.57 -9.37
CA ASN A 377 -13.17 4.98 -10.16
C ASN A 377 -13.36 5.60 -11.56
N ASN A 378 -12.43 6.39 -12.00
CA ASN A 378 -12.20 6.94 -13.34
C ASN A 378 -10.89 7.71 -13.31
N LEU A 379 -10.26 7.98 -14.49
CA LEU A 379 -9.13 8.91 -14.53
C LEU A 379 -9.57 10.29 -14.02
N PHE A 380 -8.89 10.78 -12.98
CA PHE A 380 -9.24 12.02 -12.28
C PHE A 380 -10.67 12.06 -11.69
N GLY A 381 -11.29 10.91 -11.42
CA GLY A 381 -12.61 10.79 -10.82
C GLY A 381 -13.70 11.50 -11.61
N THR A 382 -14.39 12.46 -11.01
CA THR A 382 -15.39 13.32 -11.69
C THR A 382 -14.76 14.30 -12.67
N GLY A 383 -13.42 14.45 -12.66
CA GLY A 383 -12.68 15.44 -13.45
C GLY A 383 -12.84 16.88 -12.96
N ARG A 384 -13.42 17.09 -11.76
CA ARG A 384 -13.60 18.41 -11.14
C ARG A 384 -13.00 18.44 -9.73
N MET A 385 -12.32 19.52 -9.42
CA MET A 385 -11.70 19.71 -8.11
C MET A 385 -12.70 20.28 -7.10
N LEU A 386 -12.59 19.86 -5.86
CA LEU A 386 -13.28 20.50 -4.75
C LEU A 386 -12.73 21.90 -4.51
N PRO A 387 -13.58 22.94 -4.59
CA PRO A 387 -13.14 24.31 -4.44
C PRO A 387 -12.41 24.57 -3.12
N GLY A 388 -11.20 25.13 -3.20
CA GLY A 388 -10.35 25.49 -2.07
C GLY A 388 -9.79 24.30 -1.27
N MET A 389 -10.00 23.06 -1.73
CA MET A 389 -9.47 21.86 -1.08
C MET A 389 -8.40 21.17 -1.93
N GLY A 390 -8.33 21.47 -3.22
CA GLY A 390 -7.26 21.04 -4.11
C GLY A 390 -7.21 19.54 -4.42
N PHE A 391 -8.29 18.79 -4.20
CA PHE A 391 -8.37 17.39 -4.61
C PHE A 391 -9.65 17.12 -5.42
N LEU A 392 -9.57 16.08 -6.27
CA LEU A 392 -10.67 15.60 -7.08
C LEU A 392 -11.52 14.60 -6.28
N ILE A 393 -12.82 14.55 -6.58
CA ILE A 393 -13.71 13.52 -6.03
C ILE A 393 -13.74 12.34 -7.00
N GLY A 394 -13.73 11.13 -6.51
CA GLY A 394 -13.85 9.92 -7.31
C GLY A 394 -15.24 9.79 -7.95
N ALA A 395 -15.30 9.10 -9.09
CA ALA A 395 -16.56 8.90 -9.82
C ALA A 395 -17.42 7.80 -9.15
N SER A 396 -18.74 7.98 -9.21
CA SER A 396 -19.67 7.03 -8.57
C SER A 396 -19.62 5.63 -9.20
N PRO A 397 -19.57 4.57 -8.39
CA PRO A 397 -19.70 3.20 -8.88
C PRO A 397 -21.09 2.86 -9.45
N ARG A 398 -22.07 3.73 -9.28
CA ARG A 398 -23.39 3.60 -9.94
C ARG A 398 -23.37 4.07 -11.39
N SER A 399 -22.45 4.97 -11.75
CA SER A 399 -22.37 5.52 -13.12
C SER A 399 -21.24 4.92 -13.95
N ILE A 400 -20.18 4.44 -13.31
CA ILE A 400 -19.04 3.80 -13.96
C ILE A 400 -18.75 2.50 -13.22
N SER A 401 -18.67 1.39 -13.99
CA SER A 401 -18.35 0.06 -13.43
C SER A 401 -17.02 0.12 -12.68
N PRO A 402 -16.93 -0.33 -11.41
CA PRO A 402 -15.70 -0.21 -10.62
C PRO A 402 -14.50 -0.95 -11.25
N PRO A 403 -13.25 -0.49 -11.03
CA PRO A 403 -12.07 -1.20 -11.47
C PRO A 403 -11.93 -2.56 -10.75
N LEU A 404 -11.17 -3.47 -11.33
CA LEU A 404 -10.76 -4.71 -10.68
C LEU A 404 -9.60 -4.42 -9.70
N LEU A 405 -9.92 -3.99 -8.48
CA LEU A 405 -8.94 -3.80 -7.43
C LEU A 405 -8.34 -5.15 -7.04
N SER A 406 -7.06 -5.36 -7.36
CA SER A 406 -6.40 -6.66 -7.25
C SER A 406 -5.11 -6.58 -6.46
N ALA A 407 -5.03 -7.37 -5.39
CA ALA A 407 -3.84 -7.51 -4.56
C ALA A 407 -3.82 -8.89 -3.89
N ALA A 408 -2.63 -9.43 -3.66
CA ALA A 408 -2.44 -10.72 -3.00
C ALA A 408 -1.12 -10.76 -2.23
N ILE A 409 -1.08 -11.61 -1.19
CA ILE A 409 0.12 -11.94 -0.43
C ILE A 409 0.19 -13.45 -0.24
N ALA A 410 1.37 -14.03 -0.46
CA ALA A 410 1.69 -15.42 -0.18
C ALA A 410 2.57 -15.52 1.06
N TRP A 411 2.24 -16.44 1.96
CA TRP A 411 2.94 -16.66 3.20
C TRP A 411 2.93 -18.16 3.57
N ASN A 412 3.98 -18.61 4.24
CA ASN A 412 4.13 -20.00 4.63
C ASN A 412 3.39 -20.28 5.94
N LYS A 413 2.38 -21.14 5.89
CA LYS A 413 1.52 -21.46 7.05
C LYS A 413 2.28 -22.12 8.21
N PRO A 414 3.14 -23.14 8.00
CA PRO A 414 3.90 -23.76 9.08
C PRO A 414 4.86 -22.82 9.81
N THR A 415 5.50 -21.89 9.11
CA THR A 415 6.57 -21.05 9.67
C THR A 415 6.14 -19.61 9.92
N ASN A 416 4.95 -19.21 9.49
CA ASN A 416 4.47 -17.82 9.50
C ASN A 416 5.48 -16.85 8.84
N ALA A 417 6.04 -17.27 7.70
CA ALA A 417 7.07 -16.52 6.98
C ALA A 417 6.51 -15.96 5.66
N PHE A 418 6.90 -14.74 5.32
CA PHE A 418 6.54 -14.09 4.06
C PHE A 418 7.20 -14.77 2.87
N ARG A 419 6.46 -14.95 1.78
CA ARG A 419 6.93 -15.52 0.51
C ARG A 419 6.92 -14.52 -0.63
N ALA A 420 5.75 -13.92 -0.91
CA ALA A 420 5.56 -12.99 -2.01
C ALA A 420 4.38 -12.06 -1.78
N ALA A 421 4.42 -10.87 -2.37
CA ALA A 421 3.29 -9.97 -2.46
C ALA A 421 3.21 -9.37 -3.86
N VAL A 422 1.99 -9.32 -4.40
CA VAL A 422 1.70 -8.84 -5.75
C VAL A 422 0.50 -7.92 -5.69
N SER A 423 0.63 -6.74 -6.27
CA SER A 423 -0.49 -5.83 -6.52
C SER A 423 -0.60 -5.53 -8.00
N GLY A 424 -1.81 -5.28 -8.48
CA GLY A 424 -2.08 -5.11 -9.89
C GLY A 424 -2.81 -3.82 -10.23
N SER A 425 -2.48 -3.29 -11.40
CA SER A 425 -3.16 -2.17 -12.06
C SER A 425 -3.35 -2.48 -13.55
N GLY A 426 -4.03 -1.58 -14.29
CA GLY A 426 -4.24 -1.78 -15.72
C GLY A 426 -5.62 -2.32 -16.08
N GLN A 427 -6.66 -1.62 -15.60
CA GLN A 427 -8.06 -1.85 -16.02
C GLN A 427 -8.49 -3.34 -15.84
N GLN A 428 -9.05 -3.97 -16.88
CA GLN A 428 -9.44 -5.39 -16.85
C GLN A 428 -8.25 -6.35 -16.73
N GLY A 429 -7.03 -5.93 -17.11
CA GLY A 429 -5.82 -6.74 -16.99
C GLY A 429 -5.24 -6.84 -15.56
N ALA A 430 -5.73 -6.04 -14.61
CA ALA A 430 -5.19 -5.97 -13.25
C ALA A 430 -5.29 -7.33 -12.51
N ALA A 431 -6.42 -8.02 -12.66
CA ALA A 431 -6.65 -9.31 -12.01
C ALA A 431 -5.73 -10.41 -12.56
N LEU A 432 -5.60 -10.50 -13.89
CA LEU A 432 -4.67 -11.42 -14.51
C LEU A 432 -3.22 -11.12 -14.14
N ALA A 433 -2.85 -9.84 -14.04
CA ALA A 433 -1.50 -9.44 -13.65
C ALA A 433 -1.14 -9.92 -12.24
N VAL A 434 -2.08 -9.84 -11.29
CA VAL A 434 -1.87 -10.36 -9.92
C VAL A 434 -1.83 -11.88 -9.91
N GLY A 435 -2.78 -12.56 -10.57
CA GLY A 435 -2.85 -14.01 -10.58
C GLY A 435 -1.62 -14.65 -11.25
N ALA A 436 -1.20 -14.12 -12.40
CA ALA A 436 -0.02 -14.58 -13.13
C ALA A 436 1.28 -14.24 -12.37
N GLY A 437 1.40 -12.99 -11.89
CA GLY A 437 2.56 -12.56 -11.11
C GLY A 437 2.76 -13.39 -9.86
N MET A 438 1.69 -13.75 -9.16
CA MET A 438 1.75 -14.62 -7.99
C MET A 438 2.13 -16.06 -8.37
N ALA A 439 1.55 -16.61 -9.44
CA ALA A 439 1.90 -17.94 -9.91
C ALA A 439 3.38 -18.04 -10.33
N ASP A 440 3.92 -16.99 -10.95
CA ASP A 440 5.34 -16.91 -11.31
C ASP A 440 6.23 -16.72 -10.08
N ALA A 441 5.86 -15.86 -9.13
CA ALA A 441 6.59 -15.64 -7.89
C ALA A 441 6.76 -16.91 -7.05
N LEU A 442 5.76 -17.81 -7.07
CA LEU A 442 5.83 -19.07 -6.34
C LEU A 442 6.58 -20.18 -7.09
N ARG A 443 6.66 -20.09 -8.44
CA ARG A 443 7.40 -21.05 -9.28
C ARG A 443 8.88 -20.73 -9.39
N SER A 444 9.23 -19.46 -9.44
CA SER A 444 10.61 -18.99 -9.66
C SER A 444 11.22 -18.52 -8.35
N GLU A 445 12.29 -19.17 -7.93
CA GLU A 445 13.00 -18.74 -6.72
C GLU A 445 13.81 -17.45 -6.95
N GLN A 446 14.25 -17.17 -8.16
CA GLN A 446 15.16 -16.05 -8.43
C GLN A 446 14.97 -15.36 -9.80
N GLY A 447 14.04 -15.82 -10.62
CA GLY A 447 13.81 -15.25 -11.96
C GLY A 447 12.96 -13.97 -11.96
N PRO A 448 13.08 -13.14 -13.02
CA PRO A 448 12.15 -12.05 -13.21
C PRO A 448 10.74 -12.59 -13.48
N ILE A 449 9.73 -11.89 -12.96
CA ILE A 449 8.33 -12.21 -13.23
C ILE A 449 7.98 -11.71 -14.62
N ALA A 450 7.37 -12.58 -15.42
CA ALA A 450 6.95 -12.23 -16.77
C ALA A 450 5.86 -11.15 -16.74
N PRO A 451 5.94 -10.12 -17.61
CA PRO A 451 4.87 -9.13 -17.73
C PRO A 451 3.56 -9.78 -18.14
N ALA A 452 2.46 -9.41 -17.47
CA ALA A 452 1.12 -9.81 -17.86
C ALA A 452 0.75 -9.20 -19.24
N PRO A 453 -0.23 -9.75 -19.98
CA PRO A 453 -0.74 -9.11 -21.18
C PRO A 453 -1.24 -7.68 -20.91
N GLU A 454 -1.12 -6.80 -21.94
CA GLU A 454 -1.69 -5.45 -21.89
C GLU A 454 -3.23 -5.51 -21.64
N PRO A 455 -3.77 -4.58 -20.86
CA PRO A 455 -3.14 -3.44 -20.20
C PRO A 455 -2.61 -3.75 -18.78
N GLY A 456 -2.58 -5.01 -18.35
CA GLY A 456 -2.19 -5.44 -17.00
C GLY A 456 -0.78 -5.04 -16.62
N ARG A 457 -0.60 -4.61 -15.38
CA ARG A 457 0.68 -4.26 -14.74
C ARG A 457 0.74 -4.88 -13.35
N ALA A 458 1.89 -5.38 -12.94
CA ALA A 458 2.12 -5.90 -11.60
C ALA A 458 3.28 -5.21 -10.91
N ASN A 459 3.12 -4.93 -9.61
CA ASN A 459 4.17 -4.59 -8.68
C ASN A 459 4.39 -5.80 -7.77
N VAL A 460 5.63 -6.25 -7.64
CA VAL A 460 5.96 -7.53 -7.00
C VAL A 460 7.12 -7.39 -6.05
N ILE A 461 6.98 -8.00 -4.88
CA ILE A 461 8.09 -8.28 -3.97
C ILE A 461 8.03 -9.78 -3.67
N THR A 462 9.15 -10.49 -3.83
CA THR A 462 9.25 -11.93 -3.55
C THR A 462 10.53 -12.23 -2.78
N CYS A 463 10.46 -13.17 -1.83
CA CYS A 463 11.60 -13.68 -1.08
C CYS A 463 11.62 -15.22 -1.23
N GLY A 464 12.45 -15.73 -2.15
CA GLY A 464 12.47 -17.14 -2.56
C GLY A 464 12.68 -18.13 -1.42
N SER A 465 13.50 -17.78 -0.45
CA SER A 465 13.79 -18.58 0.74
C SER A 465 13.07 -18.08 1.99
N TYR A 466 11.98 -17.36 1.81
CA TYR A 466 11.14 -16.74 2.86
C TYR A 466 11.85 -15.66 3.70
N LEU A 467 11.04 -14.72 4.23
CA LEU A 467 11.49 -13.71 5.17
C LEU A 467 10.74 -13.91 6.51
N PRO A 468 11.44 -13.86 7.66
CA PRO A 468 12.78 -13.31 7.91
C PRO A 468 13.96 -14.27 7.74
N SER A 469 13.79 -15.48 7.23
CA SER A 469 14.86 -16.50 7.19
C SER A 469 16.04 -16.08 6.29
N ASP A 470 15.78 -15.55 5.10
CA ASP A 470 16.81 -15.15 4.13
C ASP A 470 16.41 -13.88 3.36
N SER A 471 16.92 -12.74 3.79
CA SER A 471 16.70 -11.46 3.11
C SER A 471 17.43 -11.37 1.77
N GLY A 472 18.51 -12.10 1.56
CA GLY A 472 19.25 -12.13 0.30
C GLY A 472 18.47 -12.75 -0.86
N SER A 473 17.44 -13.54 -0.56
CA SER A 473 16.53 -14.11 -1.56
C SER A 473 15.45 -13.12 -2.04
N CYS A 474 15.34 -11.93 -1.44
CA CYS A 474 14.31 -10.98 -1.79
C CYS A 474 14.59 -10.25 -3.10
N ARG A 475 13.54 -10.03 -3.90
CA ARG A 475 13.54 -9.31 -5.19
C ARG A 475 12.37 -8.35 -5.25
N TRP A 476 12.58 -7.25 -5.94
CA TRP A 476 11.63 -6.14 -6.13
C TRP A 476 11.48 -5.88 -7.61
N GLN A 477 10.24 -5.84 -8.09
CA GLN A 477 9.98 -5.65 -9.51
C GLN A 477 8.71 -4.83 -9.74
N THR A 478 8.76 -3.94 -10.72
CA THR A 478 7.59 -3.32 -11.35
C THR A 478 7.54 -3.76 -12.81
N ASP A 479 6.37 -3.63 -13.43
CA ASP A 479 6.25 -3.89 -14.87
C ASP A 479 7.10 -2.89 -15.67
N PRO A 480 8.04 -3.36 -16.52
CA PRO A 480 8.98 -2.49 -17.23
C PRO A 480 8.31 -1.58 -18.26
N ARG A 481 7.08 -1.90 -18.69
CA ARG A 481 6.28 -1.07 -19.61
C ARG A 481 5.61 0.11 -18.91
N GLY A 482 5.55 0.07 -17.58
CA GLY A 482 5.01 1.13 -16.72
C GLY A 482 5.98 2.29 -16.50
N ALA A 483 5.63 3.16 -15.56
CA ALA A 483 6.47 4.27 -15.09
C ALA A 483 6.86 4.07 -13.61
N GLY A 484 6.63 2.86 -13.07
CA GLY A 484 6.84 2.52 -11.67
C GLY A 484 8.30 2.43 -11.25
N LEU A 485 8.49 2.27 -9.96
CA LEU A 485 9.78 2.03 -9.32
C LEU A 485 9.64 0.88 -8.31
N ALA A 486 10.67 0.06 -8.21
CA ALA A 486 10.81 -0.90 -7.12
C ALA A 486 12.17 -0.71 -6.47
N VAL A 487 12.20 -0.55 -5.16
CA VAL A 487 13.41 -0.31 -4.38
C VAL A 487 13.35 -1.12 -3.10
N GLY A 488 14.42 -1.86 -2.83
CA GLY A 488 14.64 -2.54 -1.57
C GLY A 488 16.11 -2.46 -1.17
N SER A 489 16.42 -2.83 0.06
CA SER A 489 17.78 -3.02 0.54
C SER A 489 18.09 -4.51 0.57
N ASN A 490 19.17 -4.91 -0.05
CA ASN A 490 19.77 -6.25 0.10
C ASN A 490 20.85 -6.19 1.17
#